data_c5422d29484d980a62f73c6779dc2142
#
_entry.id   c5422d29484d980a62f73c6779dc2142
#
_cell.length_a   1.000
_cell.length_b   1.000
_cell.length_c   1.000
_cell.angle_alpha   90.00
_cell.angle_beta   90.00
_cell.angle_gamma   90.00
#
_symmetry.space_group_name_H-M   'P 1'
#
loop_
_entity.id
_entity.type
_entity.pdbx_description
1 polymer ?
#
loop_
_entity_poly.entity_id
_entity_poly.type
_entity_poly.pdbx_seq_one_letter_code
_entity_poly.pdbx_strand_id
1 'polypeptide(L)'
;MASVLRLYTDFVCPFCFIAEQSTVPRLLADFELTLDWRGFELHPGTPRGGLPLEQLFPGRSLPQMHAGTKRFAARFGVTDFEPPNRLQNSRRALAIAELARDMDRLEPFRQAAFNAHWRHGQDLEDDATLATIATEAGLDATRALAAADDPGLLARVDARQADARAQGVNGIPTFVFGRSLVVGCQPYEVLAAAAERAGIPRRTAR
;
A
#
# COMPACT_ATOMS: atom_id res chain seq x y z
N MET A 1 -7.78 13.08 21.59
CA MET A 1 -6.76 12.25 20.88
C MET A 1 -7.24 12.10 19.44
N ALA A 2 -6.37 12.26 18.45
CA ALA A 2 -6.74 12.05 17.04
C ALA A 2 -7.24 10.62 16.84
N SER A 3 -8.28 10.47 16.02
CA SER A 3 -8.83 9.17 15.66
C SER A 3 -7.86 8.44 14.72
N VAL A 4 -7.85 7.10 14.76
CA VAL A 4 -6.95 6.30 13.94
C VAL A 4 -7.70 5.75 12.73
N LEU A 5 -7.20 6.05 11.52
CA LEU A 5 -7.53 5.34 10.30
C LEU A 5 -6.54 4.19 10.12
N ARG A 6 -7.01 2.94 10.24
CA ARG A 6 -6.18 1.79 9.88
C ARG A 6 -6.40 1.46 8.42
N LEU A 7 -5.30 1.37 7.66
CA LEU A 7 -5.31 1.07 6.23
C LEU A 7 -4.49 -0.19 5.96
N TYR A 8 -5.15 -1.23 5.47
CA TYR A 8 -4.50 -2.44 4.96
C TYR A 8 -4.24 -2.29 3.47
N THR A 9 -3.00 -2.55 3.05
CA THR A 9 -2.52 -2.18 1.71
C THR A 9 -1.28 -2.97 1.31
N ASP A 10 -0.98 -3.02 -0.01
CA ASP A 10 0.21 -3.65 -0.56
C ASP A 10 0.82 -2.77 -1.65
N PHE A 11 2.14 -2.74 -1.72
CA PHE A 11 2.88 -1.95 -2.72
C PHE A 11 2.58 -2.37 -4.16
N VAL A 12 2.28 -3.66 -4.40
CA VAL A 12 2.02 -4.21 -5.73
C VAL A 12 0.54 -4.18 -6.14
N CYS A 13 -0.34 -3.64 -5.30
CA CYS A 13 -1.76 -3.51 -5.60
C CYS A 13 -2.07 -2.17 -6.28
N PRO A 14 -2.59 -2.15 -7.53
CA PRO A 14 -2.89 -0.91 -8.23
C PRO A 14 -3.95 -0.05 -7.52
N PHE A 15 -4.95 -0.69 -6.92
CA PHE A 15 -6.01 0.02 -6.21
C PHE A 15 -5.51 0.63 -4.89
N CYS A 16 -4.50 0.03 -4.27
CA CYS A 16 -3.81 0.59 -3.11
C CYS A 16 -3.02 1.84 -3.52
N PHE A 17 -2.22 1.75 -4.59
CA PHE A 17 -1.50 2.89 -5.15
C PHE A 17 -2.45 4.06 -5.46
N ILE A 18 -3.56 3.79 -6.17
CA ILE A 18 -4.53 4.83 -6.53
C ILE A 18 -5.11 5.51 -5.28
N ALA A 19 -5.50 4.73 -4.27
CA ALA A 19 -6.03 5.28 -3.02
C ALA A 19 -4.99 6.13 -2.27
N GLU A 20 -3.74 5.68 -2.22
CA GLU A 20 -2.62 6.37 -1.58
C GLU A 20 -2.25 7.68 -2.28
N GLN A 21 -2.46 7.77 -3.60
CA GLN A 21 -2.20 8.98 -4.38
C GLN A 21 -3.39 9.94 -4.44
N SER A 22 -4.57 9.55 -3.98
CA SER A 22 -5.81 10.34 -4.14
C SER A 22 -6.59 10.52 -2.84
N THR A 23 -7.29 9.49 -2.39
CA THR A 23 -8.26 9.61 -1.30
C THR A 23 -7.63 9.65 0.08
N VAL A 24 -6.52 8.94 0.31
CA VAL A 24 -5.84 8.90 1.62
C VAL A 24 -5.32 10.29 2.02
N PRO A 25 -4.53 11.01 1.18
CA PRO A 25 -4.06 12.34 1.54
C PRO A 25 -5.19 13.31 1.84
N ARG A 26 -6.28 13.26 1.07
CA ARG A 26 -7.44 14.12 1.26
C ARG A 26 -8.16 13.82 2.56
N LEU A 27 -8.33 12.55 2.93
CA LEU A 27 -8.90 12.18 4.24
C LEU A 27 -8.06 12.71 5.40
N LEU A 28 -6.74 12.57 5.32
CA LEU A 28 -5.83 13.04 6.37
C LEU A 28 -5.79 14.57 6.47
N ALA A 29 -6.03 15.27 5.35
CA ALA A 29 -6.13 16.73 5.34
C ALA A 29 -7.46 17.23 5.94
N ASP A 30 -8.57 16.54 5.66
CA ASP A 30 -9.92 17.00 5.99
C ASP A 30 -10.40 16.54 7.37
N PHE A 31 -9.84 15.47 7.93
CA PHE A 31 -10.26 14.89 9.21
C PHE A 31 -9.15 14.85 10.26
N GLU A 32 -9.51 14.85 11.53
CA GLU A 32 -8.59 14.64 12.65
C GLU A 32 -8.19 13.17 12.77
N LEU A 33 -7.48 12.69 11.75
CA LEU A 33 -7.02 11.32 11.61
C LEU A 33 -5.50 11.21 11.71
N THR A 34 -5.05 10.11 12.31
CA THR A 34 -3.70 9.58 12.14
C THR A 34 -3.77 8.27 11.34
N LEU A 35 -2.83 8.04 10.45
CA LEU A 35 -2.80 6.84 9.62
C LEU A 35 -2.01 5.73 10.33
N ASP A 36 -2.68 4.59 10.59
CA ASP A 36 -2.06 3.31 10.94
C ASP A 36 -2.00 2.45 9.66
N TRP A 37 -0.94 2.65 8.90
CA TRP A 37 -0.68 1.91 7.66
C TRP A 37 -0.24 0.48 7.98
N ARG A 38 -0.84 -0.53 7.36
CA ARG A 38 -0.53 -1.94 7.60
C ARG A 38 -0.32 -2.69 6.30
N GLY A 39 0.88 -3.27 6.15
CA GLY A 39 1.17 -4.17 5.05
C GLY A 39 0.25 -5.40 5.06
N PHE A 40 -0.22 -5.77 3.87
CA PHE A 40 -1.05 -6.96 3.64
C PHE A 40 -0.68 -7.54 2.28
N GLU A 41 0.02 -8.65 2.24
CA GLU A 41 0.37 -9.30 0.96
C GLU A 41 -0.90 -9.66 0.19
N LEU A 42 -1.08 -9.03 -0.97
CA LEU A 42 -2.24 -9.29 -1.83
C LEU A 42 -2.22 -10.73 -2.37
N HIS A 43 -1.04 -11.19 -2.74
CA HIS A 43 -0.79 -12.54 -3.26
C HIS A 43 0.32 -13.23 -2.47
N PRO A 44 0.04 -13.71 -1.24
CA PRO A 44 1.03 -14.42 -0.44
C PRO A 44 1.50 -15.69 -1.18
N GLY A 45 2.77 -15.97 -1.09
CA GLY A 45 3.39 -17.09 -1.81
C GLY A 45 3.81 -16.79 -3.25
N THR A 46 3.70 -15.54 -3.71
CA THR A 46 4.35 -15.11 -4.96
C THR A 46 5.85 -15.47 -4.89
N PRO A 47 6.39 -16.23 -5.86
CA PRO A 47 7.80 -16.60 -5.83
C PRO A 47 8.70 -15.38 -6.01
N ARG A 48 9.97 -15.51 -5.62
CA ARG A 48 11.00 -14.52 -5.98
C ARG A 48 11.08 -14.37 -7.50
N GLY A 49 11.26 -13.13 -7.98
CA GLY A 49 11.18 -12.77 -9.40
C GLY A 49 9.73 -12.60 -9.90
N GLY A 50 8.74 -12.80 -9.04
CA GLY A 50 7.33 -12.57 -9.34
C GLY A 50 6.74 -13.54 -10.37
N LEU A 51 5.53 -13.24 -10.81
CA LEU A 51 4.78 -14.04 -11.81
C LEU A 51 4.31 -13.14 -12.95
N PRO A 52 4.41 -13.59 -14.24
CA PRO A 52 3.73 -12.91 -15.33
C PRO A 52 2.23 -12.81 -15.08
N LEU A 53 1.63 -11.64 -15.35
CA LEU A 53 0.20 -11.44 -15.12
C LEU A 53 -0.67 -12.36 -15.99
N GLU A 54 -0.18 -12.78 -17.16
CA GLU A 54 -0.87 -13.77 -18.01
C GLU A 54 -1.03 -15.14 -17.32
N GLN A 55 -0.08 -15.52 -16.47
CA GLN A 55 -0.17 -16.75 -15.67
C GLN A 55 -1.15 -16.60 -14.51
N LEU A 56 -1.22 -15.42 -13.91
CA LEU A 56 -2.13 -15.14 -12.81
C LEU A 56 -3.57 -14.97 -13.30
N PHE A 57 -3.76 -14.43 -14.51
CA PHE A 57 -5.07 -14.16 -15.11
C PHE A 57 -5.18 -14.81 -16.50
N PRO A 58 -5.22 -16.16 -16.58
CA PRO A 58 -5.29 -16.85 -17.86
C PRO A 58 -6.53 -16.45 -18.67
N GLY A 59 -6.33 -16.23 -19.97
CA GLY A 59 -7.40 -15.82 -20.88
C GLY A 59 -7.78 -14.32 -20.81
N ARG A 60 -7.15 -13.52 -19.96
CA ARG A 60 -7.33 -12.07 -19.97
C ARG A 60 -6.29 -11.38 -20.84
N SER A 61 -6.72 -10.40 -21.62
CA SER A 61 -5.82 -9.54 -22.41
C SER A 61 -5.11 -8.54 -21.51
N LEU A 62 -3.78 -8.61 -21.43
CA LEU A 62 -2.96 -7.72 -20.62
C LEU A 62 -3.14 -6.23 -21.03
N PRO A 63 -3.15 -5.85 -22.32
CA PRO A 63 -3.44 -4.47 -22.71
C PRO A 63 -4.83 -3.98 -22.25
N GLN A 64 -5.84 -4.85 -22.28
CA GLN A 64 -7.18 -4.48 -21.79
C GLN A 64 -7.22 -4.31 -20.28
N MET A 65 -6.49 -5.13 -19.52
CA MET A 65 -6.34 -5.00 -18.07
C MET A 65 -5.65 -3.67 -17.71
N HIS A 66 -4.53 -3.34 -18.37
CA HIS A 66 -3.81 -2.09 -18.16
C HIS A 66 -4.69 -0.88 -18.52
N ALA A 67 -5.36 -0.91 -19.67
CA ALA A 67 -6.28 0.15 -20.06
C ALA A 67 -7.45 0.30 -19.05
N GLY A 68 -7.96 -0.82 -18.52
CA GLY A 68 -8.97 -0.83 -17.46
C GLY A 68 -8.48 -0.16 -16.18
N THR A 69 -7.28 -0.53 -15.73
CA THR A 69 -6.65 0.06 -14.54
C THR A 69 -6.40 1.56 -14.71
N LYS A 70 -5.86 1.97 -15.86
CA LYS A 70 -5.64 3.40 -16.17
C LYS A 70 -6.95 4.20 -16.22
N ARG A 71 -8.00 3.66 -16.84
CA ARG A 71 -9.33 4.31 -16.83
C ARG A 71 -9.90 4.43 -15.43
N PHE A 72 -9.72 3.39 -14.60
CA PHE A 72 -10.16 3.45 -13.20
C PHE A 72 -9.40 4.54 -12.44
N ALA A 73 -8.07 4.57 -12.54
CA ALA A 73 -7.20 5.53 -11.87
C ALA A 73 -7.50 6.98 -12.28
N ALA A 74 -7.80 7.22 -13.56
CA ALA A 74 -8.15 8.55 -14.07
C ALA A 74 -9.40 9.14 -13.39
N ARG A 75 -10.33 8.31 -12.91
CA ARG A 75 -11.49 8.77 -12.11
C ARG A 75 -11.09 9.35 -10.76
N PHE A 76 -9.89 9.03 -10.28
CA PHE A 76 -9.29 9.53 -9.04
C PHE A 76 -8.21 10.60 -9.29
N GLY A 77 -8.05 11.04 -10.55
CA GLY A 77 -7.02 12.02 -10.92
C GLY A 77 -5.60 11.46 -10.98
N VAL A 78 -5.44 10.13 -10.94
CA VAL A 78 -4.14 9.45 -11.00
C VAL A 78 -3.88 8.97 -12.44
N THR A 79 -2.94 9.61 -13.13
CA THR A 79 -2.68 9.36 -14.57
C THR A 79 -1.21 9.08 -14.88
N ASP A 80 -0.30 9.38 -13.98
CA ASP A 80 1.15 9.34 -14.15
C ASP A 80 1.76 8.02 -13.63
N PHE A 81 1.28 6.89 -14.15
CA PHE A 81 1.82 5.58 -13.79
C PHE A 81 1.67 4.57 -14.92
N GLU A 82 2.46 3.51 -14.85
CA GLU A 82 2.43 2.40 -15.82
C GLU A 82 2.23 1.06 -15.09
N PRO A 83 1.10 0.35 -15.33
CA PRO A 83 0.89 -0.97 -14.76
C PRO A 83 1.96 -1.97 -15.26
N PRO A 84 2.60 -2.73 -14.36
CA PRO A 84 3.62 -3.70 -14.75
C PRO A 84 3.00 -4.93 -15.43
N ASN A 85 3.83 -5.68 -16.19
CA ASN A 85 3.43 -6.94 -16.84
C ASN A 85 3.61 -8.16 -15.90
N ARG A 86 4.19 -7.95 -14.72
CA ARG A 86 4.46 -8.99 -13.73
C ARG A 86 3.93 -8.56 -12.37
N LEU A 87 3.34 -9.50 -11.64
CA LEU A 87 3.15 -9.36 -10.21
C LEU A 87 4.49 -9.60 -9.54
N GLN A 88 5.00 -8.61 -8.84
CA GLN A 88 6.21 -8.74 -8.02
C GLN A 88 5.86 -9.30 -6.64
N ASN A 89 6.86 -9.87 -5.97
CA ASN A 89 6.75 -10.23 -4.56
C ASN A 89 7.02 -8.98 -3.71
N SER A 90 6.05 -8.55 -2.92
CA SER A 90 6.17 -7.35 -2.07
C SER A 90 6.79 -7.62 -0.70
N ARG A 91 7.03 -8.87 -0.36
CA ARG A 91 7.34 -9.31 1.01
C ARG A 91 8.59 -8.64 1.59
N ARG A 92 9.66 -8.48 0.77
CA ARG A 92 10.90 -7.82 1.17
C ARG A 92 10.67 -6.33 1.48
N ALA A 93 9.94 -5.63 0.61
CA ALA A 93 9.57 -4.24 0.82
C ALA A 93 8.66 -4.07 2.06
N LEU A 94 7.74 -5.01 2.32
CA LEU A 94 6.91 -5.01 3.53
C LEU A 94 7.73 -5.23 4.80
N ALA A 95 8.77 -6.07 4.77
CA ALA A 95 9.69 -6.25 5.90
C ALA A 95 10.48 -4.94 6.20
N ILE A 96 10.97 -4.26 5.15
CA ILE A 96 11.62 -2.95 5.32
C ILE A 96 10.61 -1.91 5.84
N ALA A 97 9.35 -1.96 5.44
CA ALA A 97 8.30 -1.07 5.96
C ALA A 97 8.11 -1.25 7.48
N GLU A 98 8.28 -2.45 8.02
CA GLU A 98 8.26 -2.68 9.46
C GLU A 98 9.49 -2.08 10.18
N LEU A 99 10.69 -2.16 9.58
CA LEU A 99 11.86 -1.43 10.06
C LEU A 99 11.63 0.09 10.00
N ALA A 100 11.10 0.59 8.88
CA ALA A 100 10.81 2.01 8.69
C ALA A 100 9.82 2.53 9.74
N ARG A 101 8.84 1.72 10.13
CA ARG A 101 7.92 2.01 11.23
C ARG A 101 8.65 2.20 12.56
N ASP A 102 9.54 1.28 12.91
CA ASP A 102 10.32 1.32 14.16
C ASP A 102 11.25 2.54 14.23
N MET A 103 11.56 3.13 13.07
CA MET A 103 12.44 4.29 12.93
C MET A 103 11.71 5.61 12.63
N ASP A 104 10.38 5.65 12.70
CA ASP A 104 9.55 6.80 12.32
C ASP A 104 9.81 7.29 10.88
N ARG A 105 10.08 6.36 9.97
CA ARG A 105 10.34 6.58 8.53
C ARG A 105 9.34 5.87 7.62
N LEU A 106 8.24 5.34 8.18
CA LEU A 106 7.27 4.59 7.40
C LEU A 106 6.63 5.42 6.28
N GLU A 107 6.26 6.67 6.56
CA GLU A 107 5.60 7.50 5.54
C GLU A 107 6.50 7.79 4.33
N PRO A 108 7.71 8.33 4.47
CA PRO A 108 8.60 8.53 3.32
C PRO A 108 8.95 7.21 2.63
N PHE A 109 9.14 6.10 3.38
CA PHE A 109 9.42 4.80 2.77
C PHE A 109 8.26 4.31 1.89
N ARG A 110 7.02 4.33 2.38
CA ARG A 110 5.87 3.87 1.60
C ARG A 110 5.64 4.73 0.34
N GLN A 111 5.85 6.05 0.42
CA GLN A 111 5.74 6.93 -0.74
C GLN A 111 6.82 6.61 -1.80
N ALA A 112 8.07 6.45 -1.38
CA ALA A 112 9.17 6.07 -2.27
C ALA A 112 8.93 4.69 -2.90
N ALA A 113 8.48 3.69 -2.13
CA ALA A 113 8.22 2.34 -2.64
C ALA A 113 7.07 2.31 -3.66
N PHE A 114 5.96 2.99 -3.40
CA PHE A 114 4.88 3.11 -4.37
C PHE A 114 5.31 3.82 -5.65
N ASN A 115 6.09 4.90 -5.55
CA ASN A 115 6.60 5.64 -6.71
C ASN A 115 7.58 4.79 -7.53
N ALA A 116 8.52 4.12 -6.87
CA ALA A 116 9.47 3.21 -7.51
C ALA A 116 8.76 2.14 -8.35
N HIS A 117 7.76 1.48 -7.78
CA HIS A 117 7.03 0.43 -8.46
C HIS A 117 6.11 0.96 -9.58
N TRP A 118 5.24 1.93 -9.27
CA TRP A 118 4.16 2.32 -10.17
C TRP A 118 4.53 3.41 -11.17
N ARG A 119 5.46 4.32 -10.83
CA ARG A 119 5.89 5.41 -11.72
C ARG A 119 7.16 5.10 -12.46
N HIS A 120 8.07 4.34 -11.82
CA HIS A 120 9.40 4.07 -12.38
C HIS A 120 9.56 2.62 -12.85
N GLY A 121 8.56 1.74 -12.64
CA GLY A 121 8.60 0.34 -13.06
C GLY A 121 9.69 -0.48 -12.39
N GLN A 122 10.18 -0.03 -11.23
CA GLN A 122 11.29 -0.67 -10.53
C GLN A 122 10.83 -1.94 -9.80
N ASP A 123 11.76 -2.89 -9.67
CA ASP A 123 11.50 -4.15 -8.99
C ASP A 123 11.73 -4.01 -7.47
N LEU A 124 10.68 -4.26 -6.69
CA LEU A 124 10.73 -4.23 -5.22
C LEU A 124 11.47 -5.42 -4.58
N GLU A 125 11.99 -6.33 -5.38
CA GLU A 125 12.86 -7.42 -4.93
C GLU A 125 14.34 -7.15 -5.21
N ASP A 126 14.66 -6.18 -6.07
CA ASP A 126 16.02 -5.82 -6.42
C ASP A 126 16.70 -5.03 -5.29
N ASP A 127 17.89 -5.46 -4.89
CA ASP A 127 18.65 -4.85 -3.80
C ASP A 127 18.98 -3.37 -4.06
N ALA A 128 19.35 -3.02 -5.30
CA ALA A 128 19.68 -1.64 -5.64
C ALA A 128 18.46 -0.74 -5.56
N THR A 129 17.30 -1.23 -6.01
CA THR A 129 16.01 -0.55 -5.88
C THR A 129 15.63 -0.35 -4.42
N LEU A 130 15.69 -1.41 -3.60
CA LEU A 130 15.35 -1.32 -2.17
C LEU A 130 16.30 -0.39 -1.40
N ALA A 131 17.60 -0.42 -1.72
CA ALA A 131 18.60 0.49 -1.15
C ALA A 131 18.31 1.96 -1.49
N THR A 132 17.92 2.22 -2.75
CA THR A 132 17.53 3.57 -3.19
C THR A 132 16.30 4.07 -2.46
N ILE A 133 15.22 3.26 -2.41
CA ILE A 133 13.97 3.57 -1.68
C ILE A 133 14.28 3.86 -0.19
N ALA A 134 15.11 3.02 0.44
CA ALA A 134 15.49 3.20 1.83
C ALA A 134 16.25 4.52 2.06
N THR A 135 17.20 4.84 1.19
CA THR A 135 17.96 6.07 1.27
C THR A 135 17.07 7.31 1.10
N GLU A 136 16.15 7.30 0.12
CA GLU A 136 15.16 8.37 -0.08
C GLU A 136 14.27 8.57 1.14
N ALA A 137 13.97 7.49 1.85
CA ALA A 137 13.21 7.52 3.11
C ALA A 137 14.02 7.96 4.33
N GLY A 138 15.33 8.18 4.19
CA GLY A 138 16.22 8.52 5.29
C GLY A 138 16.60 7.34 6.16
N LEU A 139 16.56 6.11 5.61
CA LEU A 139 17.06 4.90 6.24
C LEU A 139 18.49 4.59 5.76
N ASP A 140 19.27 3.91 6.59
CA ASP A 140 20.53 3.31 6.16
C ASP A 140 20.25 2.15 5.21
N ALA A 141 20.84 2.18 4.00
CA ALA A 141 20.61 1.20 2.95
C ALA A 141 21.04 -0.21 3.35
N THR A 142 22.19 -0.34 4.03
CA THR A 142 22.71 -1.65 4.47
C THR A 142 21.77 -2.28 5.49
N ARG A 143 21.30 -1.48 6.45
CA ARG A 143 20.35 -1.93 7.46
C ARG A 143 19.00 -2.29 6.85
N ALA A 144 18.53 -1.53 5.85
CA ALA A 144 17.29 -1.83 5.15
C ALA A 144 17.36 -3.13 4.36
N LEU A 145 18.47 -3.38 3.65
CA LEU A 145 18.67 -4.64 2.94
C LEU A 145 18.77 -5.85 3.89
N ALA A 146 19.44 -5.70 5.03
CA ALA A 146 19.44 -6.74 6.07
C ALA A 146 18.02 -7.00 6.61
N ALA A 147 17.21 -5.95 6.78
CA ALA A 147 15.82 -6.03 7.24
C ALA A 147 14.90 -6.74 6.23
N ALA A 148 15.18 -6.62 4.94
CA ALA A 148 14.37 -7.24 3.87
C ALA A 148 14.27 -8.76 4.01
N ASP A 149 15.31 -9.40 4.53
CA ASP A 149 15.40 -10.85 4.70
C ASP A 149 15.50 -11.26 6.20
N ASP A 150 15.26 -10.33 7.13
CA ASP A 150 15.27 -10.58 8.57
C ASP A 150 14.08 -11.45 9.00
N PRO A 151 14.31 -12.63 9.61
CA PRO A 151 13.24 -13.53 10.00
C PRO A 151 12.24 -12.92 10.98
N GLY A 152 12.70 -12.02 11.87
CA GLY A 152 11.83 -11.36 12.85
C GLY A 152 10.89 -10.35 12.19
N LEU A 153 11.39 -9.57 11.22
CA LEU A 153 10.56 -8.62 10.47
C LEU A 153 9.62 -9.35 9.51
N LEU A 154 10.05 -10.42 8.87
CA LEU A 154 9.20 -11.26 8.05
C LEU A 154 8.08 -11.91 8.88
N ALA A 155 8.37 -12.37 10.09
CA ALA A 155 7.36 -12.88 11.02
C ALA A 155 6.35 -11.79 11.43
N ARG A 156 6.79 -10.51 11.53
CA ARG A 156 5.85 -9.39 11.77
C ARG A 156 4.92 -9.16 10.57
N VAL A 157 5.40 -9.30 9.33
CA VAL A 157 4.54 -9.27 8.12
C VAL A 157 3.49 -10.37 8.19
N ASP A 158 3.88 -11.61 8.55
CA ASP A 158 2.95 -12.73 8.71
C ASP A 158 1.92 -12.48 9.82
N ALA A 159 2.36 -11.95 10.96
CA ALA A 159 1.48 -11.64 12.07
C ALA A 159 0.46 -10.56 11.71
N ARG A 160 0.87 -9.50 10.96
CA ARG A 160 -0.06 -8.49 10.46
C ARG A 160 -1.07 -9.04 9.48
N GLN A 161 -0.65 -9.95 8.60
CA GLN A 161 -1.52 -10.65 7.67
C GLN A 161 -2.56 -11.49 8.41
N ALA A 162 -2.14 -12.25 9.44
CA ALA A 162 -3.02 -13.06 10.25
C ALA A 162 -4.02 -12.20 11.04
N ASP A 163 -3.56 -11.11 11.67
CA ASP A 163 -4.40 -10.15 12.40
C ASP A 163 -5.44 -9.50 11.47
N ALA A 164 -5.04 -9.09 10.26
CA ALA A 164 -5.96 -8.53 9.28
C ALA A 164 -7.08 -9.51 8.92
N ARG A 165 -6.73 -10.77 8.63
CA ARG A 165 -7.71 -11.82 8.31
C ARG A 165 -8.65 -12.12 9.48
N ALA A 166 -8.14 -12.17 10.71
CA ALA A 166 -8.95 -12.34 11.90
C ALA A 166 -9.94 -11.18 12.11
N GLN A 167 -9.62 -9.99 11.63
CA GLN A 167 -10.52 -8.83 11.64
C GLN A 167 -11.46 -8.76 10.42
N GLY A 168 -11.49 -9.79 9.57
CA GLY A 168 -12.38 -9.87 8.40
C GLY A 168 -11.86 -9.14 7.15
N VAL A 169 -10.57 -8.76 7.11
CA VAL A 169 -9.96 -8.15 5.93
C VAL A 169 -9.68 -9.25 4.90
N ASN A 170 -10.43 -9.24 3.79
CA ASN A 170 -10.35 -10.23 2.71
C ASN A 170 -9.91 -9.62 1.37
N GLY A 171 -9.62 -8.33 1.33
CA GLY A 171 -9.18 -7.60 0.13
C GLY A 171 -8.58 -6.27 0.49
N ILE A 172 -7.85 -5.66 -0.43
CA ILE A 172 -7.17 -4.38 -0.23
C ILE A 172 -7.38 -3.44 -1.43
N PRO A 173 -7.27 -2.11 -1.21
CA PRO A 173 -7.10 -1.48 0.11
C PRO A 173 -8.34 -1.71 0.99
N THR A 174 -8.15 -1.84 2.31
CA THR A 174 -9.25 -1.83 3.28
C THR A 174 -9.00 -0.76 4.32
N PHE A 175 -9.98 0.12 4.46
CA PHE A 175 -10.01 1.23 5.41
C PHE A 175 -10.84 0.83 6.63
N VAL A 176 -10.30 1.02 7.82
CA VAL A 176 -11.01 0.72 9.07
C VAL A 176 -11.16 2.01 9.88
N PHE A 177 -12.42 2.43 10.06
CA PHE A 177 -12.83 3.56 10.89
C PHE A 177 -13.53 3.01 12.14
N GLY A 178 -12.80 2.92 13.25
CA GLY A 178 -13.32 2.28 14.47
C GLY A 178 -13.68 0.81 14.23
N ARG A 179 -14.99 0.50 14.13
CA ARG A 179 -15.51 -0.87 13.87
C ARG A 179 -15.98 -1.07 12.43
N SER A 180 -15.97 -0.03 11.61
CA SER A 180 -16.46 -0.08 10.23
C SER A 180 -15.33 -0.35 9.26
N LEU A 181 -15.49 -1.35 8.37
CA LEU A 181 -14.60 -1.65 7.28
C LEU A 181 -15.17 -1.13 5.96
N VAL A 182 -14.31 -0.49 5.16
CA VAL A 182 -14.63 -0.08 3.78
C VAL A 182 -13.56 -0.69 2.87
N VAL A 183 -13.98 -1.59 1.99
CA VAL A 183 -13.07 -2.34 1.11
C VAL A 183 -12.99 -1.71 -0.27
N GLY A 184 -11.79 -1.73 -0.84
CA GLY A 184 -11.49 -1.25 -2.19
C GLY A 184 -11.13 0.24 -2.26
N CYS A 185 -10.59 0.64 -3.40
CA CYS A 185 -10.35 2.04 -3.70
C CYS A 185 -11.70 2.72 -3.98
N GLN A 186 -12.20 3.44 -2.99
CA GLN A 186 -13.51 4.10 -3.01
C GLN A 186 -13.38 5.60 -3.29
N PRO A 187 -14.41 6.23 -3.87
CA PRO A 187 -14.48 7.68 -3.96
C PRO A 187 -14.34 8.34 -2.58
N TYR A 188 -13.76 9.54 -2.57
CA TYR A 188 -13.54 10.30 -1.33
C TYR A 188 -14.82 10.43 -0.48
N GLU A 189 -15.96 10.69 -1.11
CA GLU A 189 -17.25 10.91 -0.44
C GLU A 189 -17.72 9.68 0.35
N VAL A 190 -17.41 8.48 -0.14
CA VAL A 190 -17.73 7.21 0.54
C VAL A 190 -16.90 7.07 1.81
N LEU A 191 -15.61 7.37 1.72
CA LEU A 191 -14.69 7.28 2.85
C LEU A 191 -14.91 8.41 3.86
N ALA A 192 -15.22 9.62 3.38
CA ALA A 192 -15.57 10.75 4.23
C ALA A 192 -16.86 10.46 5.05
N ALA A 193 -17.90 9.92 4.39
CA ALA A 193 -19.12 9.50 5.08
C ALA A 193 -18.86 8.38 6.10
N ALA A 194 -17.91 7.47 5.84
CA ALA A 194 -17.53 6.44 6.80
C ALA A 194 -16.81 7.04 8.02
N ALA A 195 -15.92 8.01 7.82
CA ALA A 195 -15.26 8.75 8.88
C ALA A 195 -16.26 9.51 9.76
N GLU A 196 -17.23 10.21 9.14
CA GLU A 196 -18.29 10.93 9.83
C GLU A 196 -19.19 9.99 10.66
N ARG A 197 -19.60 8.84 10.09
CA ARG A 197 -20.39 7.83 10.84
C ARG A 197 -19.61 7.24 12.01
N ALA A 198 -18.29 7.21 11.93
CA ALA A 198 -17.42 6.80 13.04
C ALA A 198 -17.19 7.91 14.09
N GLY A 199 -17.83 9.07 13.91
CA GLY A 199 -17.71 10.20 14.83
C GLY A 199 -16.37 10.93 14.75
N ILE A 200 -15.66 10.82 13.63
CA ILE A 200 -14.35 11.46 13.44
C ILE A 200 -14.55 12.92 13.04
N PRO A 201 -14.05 13.88 13.80
CA PRO A 201 -14.26 15.29 13.50
C PRO A 201 -13.50 15.72 12.24
N ARG A 202 -14.12 16.61 11.48
CA ARG A 202 -13.40 17.34 10.43
C ARG A 202 -12.42 18.33 11.04
N ARG A 203 -11.30 18.54 10.38
CA ARG A 203 -10.39 19.64 10.75
C ARG A 203 -11.11 20.96 10.49
N THR A 204 -11.02 21.86 11.45
CA THR A 204 -11.44 23.26 11.21
C THR A 204 -10.50 23.90 10.21
N ALA A 205 -11.05 24.57 9.19
CA ALA A 205 -10.26 25.36 8.26
C ALA A 205 -9.41 26.37 9.06
N ARG A 206 -8.11 26.36 8.84
CA ARG A 206 -7.23 27.41 9.36
C ARG A 206 -7.30 28.65 8.51
#